data_1fc6e2b9c498d0d0d527e78c7242e83a
#
_entry.id   1fc6e2b9c498d0d0d527e78c7242e83a
#
_cell.length_a   1.000
_cell.length_b   1.000
_cell.length_c   1.000
_cell.angle_alpha   90.00
_cell.angle_beta   90.00
_cell.angle_gamma   90.00
#
_symmetry.space_group_name_H-M   'P 1'
#
loop_
_entity.id
_entity.type
_entity.pdbx_description
1 polymer ?
#
loop_
_entity_poly.entity_id
_entity_poly.type
_entity_poly.pdbx_seq_one_letter_code
_entity_poly.pdbx_strand_id
1 'polypeptide(L)'
;MKLWLALIVLWTAAVPAFAQTDSDTSGTGTSHGFAVSDGDTVKFGKQRVRLFGIDAPEKGQPCDDGHWYPGPLATKALVAFIAGRPVSCRQVDYDYKNNRPVATCFAGKDDLQALMVGAGWAWAYTAFSDQYVDAERRAAARGVGVHAHPASHRASGGR
;
A
#
# COMPACT_ATOMS: atom_id res chain seq x y z
N MET A 1 -16.38 -56.66 -55.17
CA MET A 1 -16.28 -56.07 -53.85
C MET A 1 -15.11 -55.08 -53.84
N LYS A 2 -15.38 -53.79 -53.91
CA LYS A 2 -14.36 -52.70 -53.88
C LYS A 2 -14.46 -51.98 -52.55
N LEU A 3 -13.46 -52.16 -51.66
CA LEU A 3 -13.34 -51.39 -50.39
C LEU A 3 -12.77 -50.02 -50.74
N TRP A 4 -13.55 -49.00 -50.38
CA TRP A 4 -13.09 -47.62 -50.36
C TRP A 4 -12.60 -47.29 -48.94
N LEU A 5 -11.31 -47.07 -48.78
CA LEU A 5 -10.71 -46.54 -47.59
C LEU A 5 -10.82 -45.02 -47.62
N ALA A 6 -11.68 -44.43 -46.75
CA ALA A 6 -11.76 -43.02 -46.58
C ALA A 6 -10.64 -42.56 -45.64
N LEU A 7 -9.70 -41.78 -46.17
CA LEU A 7 -8.68 -41.08 -45.39
C LEU A 7 -9.30 -39.85 -44.75
N ILE A 8 -9.52 -39.88 -43.42
CA ILE A 8 -9.90 -38.72 -42.64
C ILE A 8 -8.64 -37.93 -42.34
N VAL A 9 -8.44 -36.80 -43.01
CA VAL A 9 -7.38 -35.84 -42.71
C VAL A 9 -7.85 -34.99 -41.53
N LEU A 10 -7.32 -35.24 -40.34
CA LEU A 10 -7.53 -34.39 -39.19
C LEU A 10 -6.72 -33.09 -39.37
N TRP A 11 -7.41 -32.01 -39.69
CA TRP A 11 -6.87 -30.66 -39.64
C TRP A 11 -6.85 -30.20 -38.20
N THR A 12 -5.67 -30.24 -37.55
CA THR A 12 -5.45 -29.56 -36.26
C THR A 12 -5.25 -28.09 -36.55
N ALA A 13 -6.32 -27.29 -36.32
CA ALA A 13 -6.22 -25.85 -36.31
C ALA A 13 -5.42 -25.44 -35.06
N ALA A 14 -4.18 -25.01 -35.26
CA ALA A 14 -3.39 -24.33 -34.23
C ALA A 14 -4.06 -22.97 -33.95
N VAL A 15 -4.68 -22.84 -32.79
CA VAL A 15 -5.18 -21.57 -32.29
C VAL A 15 -3.96 -20.77 -31.80
N PRO A 16 -3.68 -19.58 -32.35
CA PRO A 16 -2.62 -18.75 -31.81
C PRO A 16 -3.02 -18.35 -30.37
N ALA A 17 -2.18 -18.71 -29.40
CA ALA A 17 -2.28 -18.20 -28.06
C ALA A 17 -2.08 -16.68 -28.12
N PHE A 18 -3.14 -15.91 -27.95
CA PHE A 18 -3.03 -14.50 -27.64
C PHE A 18 -2.32 -14.40 -26.29
N ALA A 19 -1.07 -13.97 -26.32
CA ALA A 19 -0.37 -13.54 -25.14
C ALA A 19 -1.17 -12.36 -24.57
N GLN A 20 -1.92 -12.61 -23.51
CA GLN A 20 -2.43 -11.55 -22.64
C GLN A 20 -1.19 -10.89 -22.05
N THR A 21 -0.91 -9.69 -22.51
CA THR A 21 0.01 -8.79 -21.81
C THR A 21 -0.73 -8.35 -20.57
N ASP A 22 -0.64 -9.14 -19.50
CA ASP A 22 -0.93 -8.68 -18.15
C ASP A 22 0.01 -7.52 -17.91
N SER A 23 -0.54 -6.31 -17.97
CA SER A 23 0.13 -5.10 -17.52
C SER A 23 0.18 -5.14 -15.99
N ASP A 24 0.82 -6.18 -15.46
CA ASP A 24 1.24 -6.25 -14.07
C ASP A 24 2.39 -5.25 -13.94
N THR A 25 2.04 -4.01 -13.59
CA THR A 25 3.01 -3.04 -13.08
C THR A 25 3.39 -3.50 -11.67
N SER A 26 3.84 -4.74 -11.54
CA SER A 26 4.66 -5.23 -10.45
C SER A 26 6.01 -4.54 -10.56
N GLY A 27 6.06 -3.29 -10.09
CA GLY A 27 7.32 -2.62 -9.85
C GLY A 27 8.09 -3.36 -8.77
N THR A 28 8.73 -4.48 -9.14
CA THR A 28 9.75 -5.14 -8.33
C THR A 28 10.94 -4.20 -8.31
N GLY A 29 10.85 -3.14 -7.48
CA GLY A 29 11.92 -2.19 -7.26
C GLY A 29 13.10 -2.91 -6.61
N THR A 30 14.06 -3.32 -7.43
CA THR A 30 15.43 -3.55 -6.97
C THR A 30 15.89 -2.31 -6.20
N SER A 31 16.71 -2.49 -5.19
CA SER A 31 17.16 -1.56 -4.15
C SER A 31 17.73 -0.20 -4.60
N HIS A 32 17.71 0.13 -5.87
CA HIS A 32 18.11 1.41 -6.43
C HIS A 32 16.88 2.33 -6.62
N GLY A 33 16.55 3.14 -5.60
CA GLY A 33 15.55 4.17 -5.72
C GLY A 33 14.31 4.03 -4.85
N PHE A 34 14.22 3.01 -3.98
CA PHE A 34 13.14 2.95 -2.98
C PHE A 34 13.46 3.82 -1.76
N ALA A 35 12.49 4.58 -1.28
CA ALA A 35 12.60 5.40 -0.08
C ALA A 35 11.24 5.56 0.60
N VAL A 36 11.24 5.76 1.92
CA VAL A 36 10.07 6.21 2.68
C VAL A 36 10.06 7.74 2.70
N SER A 37 8.96 8.35 2.26
CA SER A 37 8.78 9.79 2.28
C SER A 37 8.27 10.29 3.64
N ASP A 38 7.21 9.65 4.12
CA ASP A 38 6.54 9.92 5.39
C ASP A 38 5.79 8.67 5.86
N GLY A 39 4.96 8.76 6.93
CA GLY A 39 4.30 7.61 7.52
C GLY A 39 3.26 6.91 6.64
N ASP A 40 2.81 7.52 5.56
CA ASP A 40 1.83 6.94 4.62
C ASP A 40 2.22 7.08 3.15
N THR A 41 3.47 7.42 2.86
CA THR A 41 3.95 7.63 1.49
C THR A 41 5.33 7.02 1.28
N VAL A 42 5.44 6.15 0.28
CA VAL A 42 6.70 5.58 -0.20
C VAL A 42 7.07 6.16 -1.57
N LYS A 43 8.32 5.94 -2.01
CA LYS A 43 8.83 6.36 -3.32
C LYS A 43 9.51 5.20 -4.03
N PHE A 44 9.28 5.09 -5.33
CA PHE A 44 10.02 4.28 -6.27
C PHE A 44 10.68 5.23 -7.28
N GLY A 45 11.96 5.50 -7.10
CA GLY A 45 12.64 6.55 -7.84
C GLY A 45 11.99 7.93 -7.60
N LYS A 46 11.44 8.53 -8.66
CA LYS A 46 10.72 9.81 -8.57
C LYS A 46 9.23 9.66 -8.26
N GLN A 47 8.67 8.45 -8.43
CA GLN A 47 7.25 8.20 -8.24
C GLN A 47 6.91 8.10 -6.76
N ARG A 48 6.06 8.99 -6.25
CA ARG A 48 5.45 8.89 -4.92
C ARG A 48 4.23 7.99 -5.01
N VAL A 49 4.03 7.14 -4.00
CA VAL A 49 2.88 6.25 -3.87
C VAL A 49 2.29 6.44 -2.48
N ARG A 50 1.01 6.84 -2.40
CA ARG A 50 0.28 6.95 -1.13
C ARG A 50 -0.24 5.60 -0.71
N LEU A 51 -0.07 5.25 0.55
CA LEU A 51 -0.61 4.03 1.14
C LEU A 51 -2.14 4.16 1.29
N PHE A 52 -2.87 3.19 0.73
CA PHE A 52 -4.34 3.21 0.68
C PHE A 52 -4.96 2.99 2.06
N GLY A 53 -6.06 3.69 2.34
CA GLY A 53 -6.92 3.44 3.49
C GLY A 53 -6.34 3.81 4.85
N ILE A 54 -5.20 4.51 4.88
CA ILE A 54 -4.59 5.01 6.11
C ILE A 54 -4.26 6.50 6.02
N ASP A 55 -4.09 7.13 7.18
CA ASP A 55 -3.65 8.50 7.32
C ASP A 55 -2.63 8.58 8.47
N ALA A 56 -1.40 8.95 8.18
CA ALA A 56 -0.34 9.08 9.16
C ALA A 56 -0.11 10.56 9.51
N PRO A 57 0.38 10.87 10.72
CA PRO A 57 0.77 12.22 11.08
C PRO A 57 1.83 12.77 10.12
N GLU A 58 1.64 14.01 9.69
CA GLU A 58 2.62 14.72 8.87
C GLU A 58 3.87 15.09 9.69
N LYS A 59 5.04 15.18 9.02
CA LYS A 59 6.33 15.45 9.72
C LYS A 59 6.34 16.69 10.59
N GLY A 60 5.66 17.73 10.15
CA GLY A 60 5.57 19.01 10.87
C GLY A 60 4.27 19.18 11.66
N GLN A 61 3.44 18.17 11.76
CA GLN A 61 2.16 18.23 12.45
C GLN A 61 2.37 18.09 13.95
N PRO A 62 2.10 19.16 14.76
CA PRO A 62 2.14 19.07 16.20
C PRO A 62 0.89 18.35 16.72
N CYS A 63 1.06 17.60 17.77
CA CYS A 63 0.02 17.01 18.60
C CYS A 63 0.25 17.43 20.05
N ASP A 64 -0.68 17.14 20.95
CA ASP A 64 -0.57 17.39 22.37
C ASP A 64 -0.18 18.85 22.67
N ASP A 65 -1.01 19.78 22.17
CA ASP A 65 -0.82 21.25 22.27
C ASP A 65 0.56 21.75 21.82
N GLY A 66 1.13 21.06 20.82
CA GLY A 66 2.42 21.44 20.22
C GLY A 66 3.65 20.80 20.86
N HIS A 67 3.46 19.94 21.87
CA HIS A 67 4.57 19.33 22.60
C HIS A 67 5.09 18.03 21.97
N TRP A 68 4.34 17.44 21.03
CA TRP A 68 4.71 16.18 20.41
C TRP A 68 4.53 16.19 18.89
N TYR A 69 5.53 15.64 18.17
CA TYR A 69 5.56 15.55 16.72
C TYR A 69 5.64 14.08 16.29
N PRO A 70 4.50 13.39 16.10
CA PRO A 70 4.49 11.94 15.78
C PRO A 70 4.93 11.61 14.36
N GLY A 71 4.87 12.54 13.40
CA GLY A 71 5.18 12.29 12.00
C GLY A 71 6.56 11.69 11.74
N PRO A 72 7.66 12.22 12.34
CA PRO A 72 8.98 11.59 12.23
C PRO A 72 9.03 10.17 12.80
N LEU A 73 8.26 9.89 13.86
CA LEU A 73 8.18 8.55 14.47
C LEU A 73 7.38 7.60 13.58
N ALA A 74 6.28 8.04 12.99
CA ALA A 74 5.52 7.28 12.00
C ALA A 74 6.39 6.92 10.78
N THR A 75 7.18 7.89 10.29
CA THR A 75 8.15 7.64 9.20
C THR A 75 9.18 6.57 9.59
N LYS A 76 9.75 6.66 10.80
CA LYS A 76 10.70 5.66 11.32
C LYS A 76 10.05 4.28 11.48
N ALA A 77 8.80 4.22 11.93
CA ALA A 77 8.05 2.97 12.08
C ALA A 77 7.87 2.28 10.72
N LEU A 78 7.48 3.02 9.68
CA LEU A 78 7.34 2.46 8.34
C LEU A 78 8.68 1.92 7.80
N VAL A 79 9.78 2.66 7.98
CA VAL A 79 11.13 2.17 7.64
C VAL A 79 11.46 0.88 8.39
N ALA A 80 11.16 0.82 9.70
CA ALA A 80 11.40 -0.37 10.52
C ALA A 80 10.55 -1.57 10.09
N PHE A 81 9.28 -1.36 9.72
CA PHE A 81 8.41 -2.42 9.22
C PHE A 81 8.86 -2.96 7.87
N ILE A 82 9.43 -2.12 7.02
CA ILE A 82 10.04 -2.57 5.75
C ILE A 82 11.32 -3.36 6.02
N ALA A 83 12.17 -2.92 6.95
CA ALA A 83 13.38 -3.61 7.38
C ALA A 83 14.29 -4.07 6.23
N GLY A 84 14.41 -3.26 5.17
CA GLY A 84 15.22 -3.58 3.98
C GLY A 84 14.63 -4.67 3.07
N ARG A 85 13.45 -5.18 3.37
CA ARG A 85 12.77 -6.18 2.53
C ARG A 85 12.28 -5.55 1.22
N PRO A 86 12.15 -6.32 0.14
CA PRO A 86 11.51 -5.87 -1.07
C PRO A 86 10.07 -5.40 -0.80
N VAL A 87 9.72 -4.21 -1.32
CA VAL A 87 8.37 -3.66 -1.23
C VAL A 87 7.68 -3.80 -2.57
N SER A 88 6.48 -4.36 -2.56
CA SER A 88 5.57 -4.42 -3.70
C SER A 88 4.30 -3.65 -3.40
N CYS A 89 3.76 -2.95 -4.39
CA CYS A 89 2.52 -2.18 -4.24
C CYS A 89 1.54 -2.54 -5.36
N ARG A 90 0.29 -2.77 -4.99
CA ARG A 90 -0.83 -2.94 -5.91
C ARG A 90 -1.64 -1.66 -5.91
N GLN A 91 -1.67 -0.96 -7.05
CA GLN A 91 -2.47 0.25 -7.19
C GLN A 91 -3.96 -0.09 -7.07
N VAL A 92 -4.68 0.72 -6.30
CA VAL A 92 -6.14 0.60 -6.07
C VAL A 92 -6.89 1.87 -6.48
N ASP A 93 -6.19 3.02 -6.50
CA ASP A 93 -6.78 4.31 -6.84
C ASP A 93 -5.69 5.28 -7.35
N TYR A 94 -6.06 6.51 -7.67
CA TYR A 94 -5.15 7.57 -8.09
C TYR A 94 -5.54 8.92 -7.49
N ASP A 95 -4.61 9.55 -6.79
CA ASP A 95 -4.76 10.91 -6.25
C ASP A 95 -4.41 11.93 -7.34
N TYR A 96 -5.42 12.33 -8.11
CA TYR A 96 -5.26 13.27 -9.22
C TYR A 96 -4.80 14.66 -8.77
N LYS A 97 -5.13 15.07 -7.54
CA LYS A 97 -4.72 16.36 -6.99
C LYS A 97 -3.22 16.42 -6.77
N ASN A 98 -2.63 15.34 -6.24
CA ASN A 98 -1.21 15.26 -5.93
C ASN A 98 -0.41 14.48 -7.00
N ASN A 99 -1.08 14.07 -8.09
CA ASN A 99 -0.52 13.34 -9.21
C ASN A 99 0.30 12.12 -8.76
N ARG A 100 -0.36 11.21 -8.00
CA ARG A 100 0.30 10.03 -7.44
C ARG A 100 -0.64 8.81 -7.36
N PRO A 101 -0.14 7.59 -7.59
CA PRO A 101 -0.89 6.38 -7.31
C PRO A 101 -1.24 6.26 -5.82
N VAL A 102 -2.40 5.66 -5.55
CA VAL A 102 -2.81 5.19 -4.23
C VAL A 102 -2.81 3.67 -4.27
N ALA A 103 -2.09 3.01 -3.37
CA ALA A 103 -1.83 1.59 -3.47
C ALA A 103 -1.80 0.89 -2.10
N THR A 104 -2.16 -0.40 -2.11
CA THR A 104 -1.85 -1.31 -1.00
C THR A 104 -0.44 -1.85 -1.19
N CYS A 105 0.43 -1.64 -0.20
CA CYS A 105 1.84 -1.98 -0.25
C CYS A 105 2.22 -3.04 0.78
N PHE A 106 3.14 -3.92 0.40
CA PHE A 106 3.57 -5.06 1.21
C PHE A 106 5.09 -5.11 1.29
N ALA A 107 5.62 -5.48 2.47
CA ALA A 107 7.01 -5.87 2.64
C ALA A 107 7.05 -7.40 2.77
N GLY A 108 7.43 -8.10 1.70
CA GLY A 108 7.17 -9.53 1.58
C GLY A 108 5.66 -9.81 1.58
N LYS A 109 5.16 -10.55 2.57
CA LYS A 109 3.73 -10.86 2.74
C LYS A 109 2.99 -9.91 3.70
N ASP A 110 3.71 -9.02 4.38
CA ASP A 110 3.16 -8.18 5.44
C ASP A 110 2.57 -6.90 4.85
N ASP A 111 1.28 -6.67 5.09
CA ASP A 111 0.56 -5.43 4.73
C ASP A 111 1.10 -4.27 5.58
N LEU A 112 1.78 -3.33 4.93
CA LEU A 112 2.41 -2.18 5.59
C LEU A 112 1.39 -1.26 6.25
N GLN A 113 0.21 -1.11 5.66
CA GLN A 113 -0.86 -0.30 6.19
C GLN A 113 -1.42 -0.91 7.48
N ALA A 114 -1.67 -2.23 7.47
CA ALA A 114 -2.12 -2.95 8.67
C ALA A 114 -1.09 -2.87 9.81
N LEU A 115 0.20 -2.94 9.50
CA LEU A 115 1.28 -2.76 10.49
C LEU A 115 1.30 -1.35 11.06
N MET A 116 1.19 -0.32 10.20
CA MET A 116 1.19 1.08 10.63
C MET A 116 0.02 1.39 11.55
N VAL A 117 -1.21 1.01 11.16
CA VAL A 117 -2.41 1.23 11.97
C VAL A 117 -2.37 0.38 13.23
N GLY A 118 -2.01 -0.90 13.12
CA GLY A 118 -1.94 -1.82 14.25
C GLY A 118 -0.92 -1.41 15.32
N ALA A 119 0.16 -0.74 14.95
CA ALA A 119 1.14 -0.17 15.87
C ALA A 119 0.78 1.25 16.35
N GLY A 120 -0.31 1.84 15.86
CA GLY A 120 -0.77 3.18 16.22
C GLY A 120 0.03 4.32 15.57
N TRP A 121 0.71 4.08 14.46
CA TRP A 121 1.45 5.12 13.73
C TRP A 121 0.68 5.70 12.54
N ALA A 122 -0.55 5.21 12.30
CA ALA A 122 -1.51 5.78 11.38
C ALA A 122 -2.93 5.49 11.88
N TRP A 123 -3.89 6.31 11.44
CA TRP A 123 -5.32 6.06 11.59
C TRP A 123 -5.87 5.32 10.37
N ALA A 124 -6.94 4.55 10.54
CA ALA A 124 -7.74 4.06 9.43
C ALA A 124 -8.46 5.24 8.76
N TYR A 125 -8.35 5.37 7.44
CA TYR A 125 -8.97 6.47 6.71
C TYR A 125 -10.33 6.04 6.14
N THR A 126 -11.35 6.11 6.99
CA THR A 126 -12.69 5.56 6.74
C THR A 126 -13.44 6.24 5.60
N ALA A 127 -13.01 7.42 5.14
CA ALA A 127 -13.58 8.03 3.94
C ALA A 127 -13.33 7.20 2.66
N PHE A 128 -12.34 6.30 2.67
CA PHE A 128 -11.98 5.46 1.52
C PHE A 128 -12.11 3.98 1.78
N SER A 129 -11.96 3.51 3.03
CA SER A 129 -11.96 2.08 3.35
C SER A 129 -12.13 1.80 4.83
N ASP A 130 -12.91 0.78 5.16
CA ASP A 130 -13.04 0.26 6.52
C ASP A 130 -12.04 -0.85 6.85
N GLN A 131 -11.16 -1.21 5.90
CA GLN A 131 -10.25 -2.37 5.98
C GLN A 131 -9.40 -2.37 7.26
N TYR A 132 -9.01 -1.21 7.77
CA TYR A 132 -8.09 -1.08 8.90
C TYR A 132 -8.76 -0.62 10.20
N VAL A 133 -10.09 -0.44 10.24
CA VAL A 133 -10.84 0.03 11.40
C VAL A 133 -10.64 -0.88 12.63
N ASP A 134 -10.66 -2.19 12.44
CA ASP A 134 -10.45 -3.13 13.54
C ASP A 134 -9.00 -3.10 14.06
N ALA A 135 -8.03 -2.85 13.18
CA ALA A 135 -6.63 -2.68 13.60
C ALA A 135 -6.46 -1.40 14.44
N GLU A 136 -7.09 -0.29 14.00
CA GLU A 136 -7.12 0.96 14.77
C GLU A 136 -7.78 0.79 16.12
N ARG A 137 -8.94 0.14 16.18
CA ARG A 137 -9.64 -0.12 17.45
C ARG A 137 -8.76 -0.88 18.44
N ARG A 138 -8.03 -1.89 17.97
CA ARG A 138 -7.09 -2.64 18.82
C ARG A 138 -5.90 -1.79 19.25
N ALA A 139 -5.37 -0.94 18.39
CA ALA A 139 -4.28 -0.02 18.73
C ALA A 139 -4.73 1.02 19.78
N ALA A 140 -5.91 1.59 19.60
CA ALA A 140 -6.52 2.54 20.54
C ALA A 140 -6.78 1.90 21.92
N ALA A 141 -7.30 0.68 21.96
CA ALA A 141 -7.53 -0.06 23.22
C ALA A 141 -6.24 -0.33 23.99
N ARG A 142 -5.08 -0.42 23.30
CA ARG A 142 -3.75 -0.58 23.93
C ARG A 142 -3.09 0.78 24.25
N GLY A 143 -3.63 1.90 23.80
CA GLY A 143 -3.04 3.22 23.98
C GLY A 143 -1.63 3.31 23.37
N VAL A 144 -1.43 2.80 22.15
CA VAL A 144 -0.11 2.81 21.50
C VAL A 144 0.00 3.88 20.42
N GLY A 145 1.22 4.39 20.19
CA GLY A 145 1.49 5.39 19.18
C GLY A 145 0.67 6.66 19.37
N VAL A 146 -0.04 7.12 18.34
CA VAL A 146 -0.90 8.32 18.40
C VAL A 146 -2.04 8.18 19.39
N HIS A 147 -2.45 6.96 19.73
CA HIS A 147 -3.54 6.71 20.68
C HIS A 147 -3.09 6.78 22.16
N ALA A 148 -1.79 6.90 22.43
CA ALA A 148 -1.27 7.17 23.79
C ALA A 148 -1.49 8.64 24.22
N HIS A 149 -1.79 9.53 23.28
CA HIS A 149 -1.95 10.96 23.50
C HIS A 149 -3.40 11.37 23.18
N PRO A 150 -4.26 11.61 24.18
CA PRO A 150 -5.69 11.91 23.97
C PRO A 150 -5.96 13.14 23.09
N ALA A 151 -5.03 14.10 23.07
CA ALA A 151 -5.11 15.30 22.23
C ALA A 151 -4.60 15.08 20.78
N SER A 152 -4.09 13.89 20.44
CA SER A 152 -3.72 13.56 19.06
C SER A 152 -4.96 13.26 18.23
N HIS A 153 -5.81 14.27 18.05
CA HIS A 153 -6.89 14.15 17.09
C HIS A 153 -6.29 14.05 15.69
N ARG A 154 -6.84 13.13 14.89
CA ARG A 154 -6.65 13.14 13.44
C ARG A 154 -6.80 14.59 13.00
N ALA A 155 -5.72 15.27 12.67
CA ALA A 155 -5.86 16.55 12.01
C ALA A 155 -6.66 16.24 10.75
N SER A 156 -7.86 16.79 10.66
CA SER A 156 -8.75 16.66 9.52
C SER A 156 -8.15 17.39 8.33
N GLY A 157 -7.01 16.91 7.91
CA GLY A 157 -6.21 17.33 6.78
C GLY A 157 -6.35 16.40 5.61
N GLY A 158 -7.50 15.82 5.41
CA GLY A 158 -7.92 15.32 4.12
C GLY A 158 -8.01 16.49 3.16
N ARG A 159 -6.88 16.94 2.64
CA ARG A 159 -6.83 17.89 1.52
C ARG A 159 -6.71 17.13 0.22
#